data_e3d5c86994fcc4164d1cc142633066e2
#
_entry.id   e3d5c86994fcc4164d1cc142633066e2
#
_cell.length_a   1.000
_cell.length_b   1.000
_cell.length_c   1.000
_cell.angle_alpha   90.00
_cell.angle_beta   90.00
_cell.angle_gamma   90.00
#
_symmetry.space_group_name_H-M   'P 1'
#
loop_
_entity.id
_entity.type
_entity.pdbx_description
1 polymer ?
#
loop_
_entity_poly.entity_id
_entity_poly.type
_entity_poly.pdbx_seq_one_letter_code
_entity_poly.pdbx_strand_id
1 'polypeptide(L)'
;MQLSGNRIRANGRIVAGATAEHPAFGVYYDLHTDESGATKRLGLTDTLAERERQLVIARDEENMWLVTDARGQSRAGYDGALDVDMLFSPFFNTLPIRRARLQERAAAITLPTLYLNLPDMTVVAATASYSSVGAGPGIKVTTPGTDPRGTTLTVDADGFVIDYPGLATRI
;
A
#
# COMPACT_ATOMS: atom_id res chain seq x y z
N MET A 1 0.39 -14.33 6.32
CA MET A 1 1.56 -13.44 6.21
C MET A 1 2.79 -14.14 6.77
N GLN A 2 3.94 -13.97 6.14
CA GLN A 2 5.24 -14.50 6.57
C GLN A 2 6.24 -13.34 6.65
N LEU A 3 7.07 -13.34 7.70
CA LEU A 3 8.12 -12.35 7.95
C LEU A 3 9.48 -13.03 8.00
N SER A 4 10.49 -12.41 7.39
CA SER A 4 11.89 -12.84 7.47
C SER A 4 12.78 -11.59 7.45
N GLY A 5 13.17 -11.11 8.62
CA GLY A 5 13.78 -9.79 8.76
C GLY A 5 12.83 -8.68 8.30
N ASN A 6 13.26 -7.86 7.33
CA ASN A 6 12.40 -6.85 6.73
C ASN A 6 11.52 -7.39 5.59
N ARG A 7 11.81 -8.60 5.09
CA ARG A 7 11.05 -9.20 3.99
C ARG A 7 9.66 -9.62 4.45
N ILE A 8 8.66 -9.24 3.68
CA ILE A 8 7.26 -9.60 3.88
C ILE A 8 6.76 -10.38 2.68
N ARG A 9 6.08 -11.50 2.94
CA ARG A 9 5.15 -12.13 2.01
C ARG A 9 3.78 -12.12 2.63
N ALA A 10 2.85 -11.47 1.97
CA ALA A 10 1.49 -11.33 2.48
C ALA A 10 0.48 -11.52 1.37
N ASN A 11 -0.59 -12.22 1.68
CA ASN A 11 -1.76 -12.27 0.85
C ASN A 11 -2.97 -11.80 1.67
N GLY A 12 -3.96 -11.25 0.99
CA GLY A 12 -5.15 -10.76 1.62
C GLY A 12 -6.28 -10.57 0.62
N ARG A 13 -7.44 -10.25 1.15
CA ARG A 13 -8.63 -9.97 0.38
C ARG A 13 -9.26 -8.67 0.89
N ILE A 14 -9.61 -7.81 -0.04
CA ILE A 14 -10.41 -6.61 0.19
C ILE A 14 -11.80 -6.90 -0.34
N VAL A 15 -12.82 -6.64 0.46
CA VAL A 15 -14.23 -6.73 0.04
C VAL A 15 -14.90 -5.41 0.39
N ALA A 16 -15.47 -4.76 -0.59
CA ALA A 16 -16.18 -3.51 -0.42
C ALA A 16 -17.62 -3.64 -0.90
N GLY A 17 -18.57 -3.14 -0.09
CA GLY A 17 -19.96 -3.00 -0.50
C GLY A 17 -20.13 -1.91 -1.55
N ALA A 18 -21.26 -1.92 -2.25
CA ALA A 18 -21.60 -0.86 -3.19
C ALA A 18 -21.88 0.46 -2.46
N THR A 19 -21.40 1.56 -3.01
CA THR A 19 -21.68 2.93 -2.57
C THR A 19 -22.14 3.77 -3.76
N ALA A 20 -22.36 5.06 -3.56
CA ALA A 20 -22.64 5.99 -4.67
C ALA A 20 -21.40 6.18 -5.58
N GLU A 21 -20.18 5.90 -5.08
CA GLU A 21 -18.93 6.16 -5.78
C GLU A 21 -18.40 4.92 -6.51
N HIS A 22 -18.74 3.70 -6.05
CA HIS A 22 -18.26 2.45 -6.65
C HIS A 22 -19.25 1.29 -6.44
N PRO A 23 -19.33 0.33 -7.37
CA PRO A 23 -20.05 -0.93 -7.16
C PRO A 23 -19.39 -1.78 -6.07
N ALA A 24 -20.08 -2.82 -5.60
CA ALA A 24 -19.46 -3.82 -4.75
C ALA A 24 -18.34 -4.54 -5.52
N PHE A 25 -17.20 -4.78 -4.86
CA PHE A 25 -16.07 -5.47 -5.46
C PHE A 25 -15.30 -6.32 -4.45
N GLY A 26 -14.50 -7.25 -4.97
CA GLY A 26 -13.60 -8.06 -4.18
C GLY A 26 -12.25 -8.20 -4.86
N VAL A 27 -11.18 -7.80 -4.18
CA VAL A 27 -9.81 -7.89 -4.68
C VAL A 27 -9.00 -8.83 -3.78
N TYR A 28 -8.40 -9.85 -4.38
CA TYR A 28 -7.36 -10.65 -3.76
C TYR A 28 -6.00 -10.06 -4.14
N TYR A 29 -5.06 -9.99 -3.19
CA TYR A 29 -3.70 -9.56 -3.44
C TYR A 29 -2.66 -10.54 -2.90
N ASP A 30 -1.50 -10.57 -3.58
CA ASP A 30 -0.29 -11.29 -3.19
C ASP A 30 0.90 -10.35 -3.26
N LEU A 31 1.45 -9.97 -2.09
CA LEU A 31 2.54 -9.02 -1.94
C LEU A 31 3.83 -9.73 -1.57
N HIS A 32 4.91 -9.38 -2.28
CA HIS A 32 6.28 -9.75 -1.95
C HIS A 32 7.14 -8.50 -1.85
N THR A 33 7.87 -8.34 -0.75
CA THR A 33 8.92 -7.32 -0.61
C THR A 33 10.30 -7.93 -0.80
N ASP A 34 11.29 -7.08 -1.06
CA ASP A 34 12.69 -7.44 -1.04
C ASP A 34 13.27 -7.45 0.40
N GLU A 35 14.56 -7.64 0.53
CA GLU A 35 15.26 -7.69 1.83
C GLU A 35 15.29 -6.36 2.56
N SER A 36 15.14 -5.25 1.86
CA SER A 36 15.02 -3.92 2.46
C SER A 36 13.61 -3.63 3.00
N GLY A 37 12.62 -4.44 2.63
CA GLY A 37 11.21 -4.23 2.93
C GLY A 37 10.47 -3.40 1.88
N ALA A 38 11.12 -3.07 0.76
CA ALA A 38 10.47 -2.38 -0.35
C ALA A 38 9.68 -3.37 -1.22
N THR A 39 8.60 -2.91 -1.84
CA THR A 39 7.77 -3.77 -2.70
C THR A 39 8.60 -4.28 -3.89
N LYS A 40 8.66 -5.58 -4.04
CA LYS A 40 9.28 -6.26 -5.19
C LYS A 40 8.23 -6.68 -6.21
N ARG A 41 7.09 -7.20 -5.74
CA ARG A 41 5.99 -7.65 -6.57
C ARG A 41 4.67 -7.56 -5.83
N LEU A 42 3.64 -7.10 -6.52
CA LEU A 42 2.25 -7.14 -6.10
C LEU A 42 1.40 -7.71 -7.24
N GLY A 43 0.75 -8.82 -6.98
CA GLY A 43 -0.27 -9.40 -7.87
C GLY A 43 -1.65 -9.09 -7.33
N LEU A 44 -2.58 -8.73 -8.19
CA LEU A 44 -3.99 -8.50 -7.83
C LEU A 44 -4.89 -9.27 -8.76
N THR A 45 -5.96 -9.80 -8.18
CA THR A 45 -7.08 -10.39 -8.91
C THR A 45 -8.36 -9.77 -8.36
N ASP A 46 -9.10 -9.11 -9.23
CA ASP A 46 -10.39 -8.49 -8.91
C ASP A 46 -11.51 -9.28 -9.56
N THR A 47 -12.56 -9.51 -8.80
CA THR A 47 -13.79 -10.11 -9.27
C THR A 47 -14.89 -9.06 -9.18
N LEU A 48 -15.16 -8.37 -10.28
CA LEU A 48 -16.20 -7.36 -10.40
C LEU A 48 -17.22 -7.81 -11.45
N ALA A 49 -18.49 -7.88 -11.08
CA ALA A 49 -19.60 -8.16 -11.98
C ALA A 49 -19.35 -9.36 -12.92
N GLU A 50 -18.94 -10.50 -12.38
CA GLU A 50 -18.65 -11.76 -13.08
C GLU A 50 -17.44 -11.70 -14.05
N ARG A 51 -16.68 -10.62 -14.02
CA ARG A 51 -15.43 -10.49 -14.77
C ARG A 51 -14.24 -10.53 -13.83
N GLU A 52 -13.31 -11.42 -14.11
CA GLU A 52 -12.01 -11.42 -13.45
C GLU A 52 -11.06 -10.49 -14.20
N ARG A 53 -10.39 -9.62 -13.45
CA ARG A 53 -9.31 -8.77 -13.95
C ARG A 53 -8.06 -9.04 -13.14
N GLN A 54 -6.94 -9.02 -13.80
CA GLN A 54 -5.64 -9.23 -13.17
C GLN A 54 -4.74 -8.04 -13.43
N LEU A 55 -3.97 -7.67 -12.41
CA LEU A 55 -2.92 -6.66 -12.48
C LEU A 55 -1.68 -7.21 -11.77
N VAL A 56 -0.53 -7.11 -12.41
CA VAL A 56 0.75 -7.43 -11.80
C VAL A 56 1.63 -6.20 -11.86
N ILE A 57 2.14 -5.80 -10.70
CA ILE A 57 3.08 -4.70 -10.53
C ILE A 57 4.37 -5.32 -10.00
N ALA A 58 5.48 -5.16 -10.70
CA ALA A 58 6.77 -5.71 -10.29
C ALA A 58 7.88 -4.68 -10.52
N ARG A 59 8.89 -4.67 -9.63
CA ARG A 59 10.07 -3.83 -9.77
C ARG A 59 11.24 -4.65 -10.27
N ASP A 60 11.87 -4.19 -11.35
CA ASP A 60 13.04 -4.84 -11.94
C ASP A 60 14.36 -4.49 -11.21
N GLU A 61 15.48 -5.00 -11.71
CA GLU A 61 16.81 -4.78 -11.11
C GLU A 61 17.30 -3.34 -11.28
N GLU A 62 16.76 -2.58 -12.23
CA GLU A 62 17.05 -1.15 -12.45
C GLU A 62 16.11 -0.24 -11.63
N ASN A 63 15.31 -0.83 -10.71
CA ASN A 63 14.26 -0.16 -9.93
C ASN A 63 13.16 0.48 -10.77
N MET A 64 12.96 0.01 -12.00
CA MET A 64 11.83 0.40 -12.82
C MET A 64 10.63 -0.50 -12.54
N TRP A 65 9.45 0.06 -12.59
CA TRP A 65 8.22 -0.65 -12.38
C TRP A 65 7.65 -1.17 -13.69
N LEU A 66 7.31 -2.45 -13.68
CA LEU A 66 6.58 -3.15 -14.75
C LEU A 66 5.15 -3.31 -14.29
N VAL A 67 4.22 -2.66 -14.97
CA VAL A 67 2.78 -2.77 -14.71
C VAL A 67 2.16 -3.54 -15.86
N THR A 68 1.60 -4.71 -15.56
CA THR A 68 1.05 -5.64 -16.56
C THR A 68 -0.43 -5.87 -16.28
N ASP A 69 -1.27 -5.59 -17.24
CA ASP A 69 -2.71 -5.86 -17.24
C ASP A 69 -3.13 -6.55 -18.56
N ALA A 70 -4.44 -6.70 -18.79
CA ALA A 70 -4.99 -7.30 -20.01
C ALA A 70 -4.68 -6.51 -21.29
N ARG A 71 -4.27 -5.23 -21.20
CA ARG A 71 -3.92 -4.38 -22.35
C ARG A 71 -2.46 -4.51 -22.73
N GLY A 72 -1.63 -5.07 -21.82
CA GLY A 72 -0.22 -5.26 -22.04
C GLY A 72 0.64 -4.86 -20.85
N GLN A 73 1.90 -4.55 -21.11
CA GLN A 73 2.88 -4.16 -20.11
C GLN A 73 3.42 -2.75 -20.37
N SER A 74 3.51 -1.96 -19.32
CA SER A 74 4.21 -0.67 -19.31
C SER A 74 5.40 -0.71 -18.36
N ARG A 75 6.42 0.11 -18.62
CA ARG A 75 7.63 0.25 -17.79
C ARG A 75 7.87 1.72 -17.49
N ALA A 76 7.95 2.09 -16.21
CA ALA A 76 8.17 3.47 -15.78
C ALA A 76 8.88 3.55 -14.42
N GLY A 77 9.53 4.68 -14.13
CA GLY A 77 10.30 4.88 -12.90
C GLY A 77 9.46 5.32 -11.70
N TYR A 78 8.31 5.91 -11.92
CA TYR A 78 7.41 6.45 -10.88
C TYR A 78 8.18 7.24 -9.80
N ASP A 79 9.04 8.16 -10.24
CA ASP A 79 9.85 9.04 -9.40
C ASP A 79 10.75 8.31 -8.37
N GLY A 80 11.11 7.06 -8.66
CA GLY A 80 11.92 6.23 -7.78
C GLY A 80 11.14 5.61 -6.62
N ALA A 81 9.83 5.50 -6.73
CA ALA A 81 8.99 4.87 -5.71
C ALA A 81 9.47 3.46 -5.36
N LEU A 82 9.43 3.13 -4.08
CA LEU A 82 9.78 1.81 -3.54
C LEU A 82 8.57 1.05 -3.02
N ASP A 83 7.45 1.72 -2.84
CA ASP A 83 6.23 1.15 -2.28
C ASP A 83 5.05 1.33 -3.22
N VAL A 84 4.10 0.40 -3.06
CA VAL A 84 2.74 0.56 -3.56
C VAL A 84 1.85 0.90 -2.38
N ASP A 85 1.01 1.93 -2.51
CA ASP A 85 -0.09 2.21 -1.60
C ASP A 85 -1.41 1.87 -2.28
N MET A 86 -2.38 1.40 -1.51
CA MET A 86 -3.65 0.94 -2.04
C MET A 86 -4.80 1.38 -1.15
N LEU A 87 -5.77 2.07 -1.73
CA LEU A 87 -7.01 2.43 -1.04
C LEU A 87 -7.70 1.16 -0.48
N PHE A 88 -8.38 1.30 0.63
CA PHE A 88 -9.06 0.22 1.38
C PHE A 88 -8.13 -0.78 2.08
N SER A 89 -6.80 -0.62 2.04
CA SER A 89 -5.89 -1.53 2.73
C SER A 89 -4.78 -0.79 3.49
N PRO A 90 -5.01 -0.41 4.76
CA PRO A 90 -4.00 0.24 5.61
C PRO A 90 -2.71 -0.57 5.77
N PHE A 91 -2.75 -1.86 5.49
CA PHE A 91 -1.59 -2.74 5.54
C PHE A 91 -0.40 -2.21 4.71
N PHE A 92 -0.67 -1.58 3.55
CA PHE A 92 0.39 -1.05 2.68
C PHE A 92 1.16 0.12 3.32
N ASN A 93 0.54 0.88 4.22
CA ASN A 93 1.22 1.92 5.00
C ASN A 93 2.29 1.34 5.95
N THR A 94 2.16 0.07 6.33
CA THR A 94 3.15 -0.65 7.14
C THR A 94 4.53 -0.70 6.47
N LEU A 95 4.60 -0.78 5.15
CA LEU A 95 5.85 -0.96 4.41
C LEU A 95 6.83 0.20 4.63
N PRO A 96 6.49 1.48 4.32
CA PRO A 96 7.37 2.60 4.58
C PRO A 96 7.58 2.87 6.07
N ILE A 97 6.58 2.63 6.93
CA ILE A 97 6.70 2.81 8.39
C ILE A 97 7.78 1.89 8.95
N ARG A 98 7.75 0.61 8.64
CA ARG A 98 8.74 -0.39 9.09
C ARG A 98 10.12 -0.10 8.50
N ARG A 99 10.21 0.16 7.21
CA ARG A 99 11.49 0.45 6.54
C ARG A 99 12.17 1.68 7.12
N ALA A 100 11.43 2.73 7.45
CA ALA A 100 11.96 3.94 8.08
C ALA A 100 12.03 3.84 9.61
N ARG A 101 11.53 2.75 10.22
CA ARG A 101 11.48 2.50 11.66
C ARG A 101 10.78 3.63 12.42
N LEU A 102 9.68 4.14 11.88
CA LEU A 102 8.94 5.27 12.48
C LEU A 102 8.27 4.91 13.80
N GLN A 103 8.00 3.62 14.03
CA GLN A 103 7.48 3.11 15.30
C GLN A 103 8.52 3.11 16.42
N GLU A 104 9.82 3.22 16.09
CA GLU A 104 10.91 3.14 17.06
C GLU A 104 11.58 4.49 17.33
N ARG A 105 11.48 5.41 16.39
CA ARG A 105 12.16 6.71 16.47
C ARG A 105 11.31 7.85 15.95
N ALA A 106 11.43 9.01 16.57
CA ALA A 106 10.80 10.24 16.08
C ALA A 106 11.46 10.66 14.77
N ALA A 107 10.70 10.60 13.68
CA ALA A 107 11.15 11.01 12.35
C ALA A 107 9.96 11.40 11.48
N ALA A 108 10.25 12.11 10.38
CA ALA A 108 9.30 12.40 9.32
C ALA A 108 9.96 12.07 7.97
N ILE A 109 9.19 11.47 7.08
CA ILE A 109 9.61 11.13 5.72
C ILE A 109 8.54 11.55 4.72
N THR A 110 8.97 11.94 3.54
CA THR A 110 8.11 12.13 2.36
C THR A 110 8.75 11.35 1.22
N LEU A 111 7.99 10.53 0.54
CA LEU A 111 8.52 9.63 -0.47
C LEU A 111 7.54 9.42 -1.62
N PRO A 112 8.07 9.17 -2.83
CA PRO A 112 7.24 8.76 -3.94
C PRO A 112 6.66 7.37 -3.70
N THR A 113 5.45 7.13 -4.17
CA THR A 113 4.75 5.87 -4.09
C THR A 113 3.96 5.60 -5.37
N LEU A 114 3.74 4.33 -5.69
CA LEU A 114 2.71 3.95 -6.65
C LEU A 114 1.38 3.90 -5.92
N TYR A 115 0.43 4.70 -6.35
CA TYR A 115 -0.91 4.65 -5.80
C TYR A 115 -1.83 3.84 -6.70
N LEU A 116 -2.45 2.82 -6.13
CA LEU A 116 -3.39 1.92 -6.79
C LEU A 116 -4.82 2.27 -6.40
N ASN A 117 -5.59 2.73 -7.37
CA ASN A 117 -7.02 3.00 -7.21
C ASN A 117 -7.84 1.72 -7.39
N LEU A 118 -8.75 1.45 -6.47
CA LEU A 118 -9.75 0.37 -6.55
C LEU A 118 -11.15 0.98 -6.65
N PRO A 119 -12.06 0.33 -7.36
CA PRO A 119 -11.93 -0.93 -8.10
C PRO A 119 -11.34 -0.80 -9.51
N ASP A 120 -10.94 0.39 -9.96
CA ASP A 120 -10.51 0.61 -11.35
C ASP A 120 -9.20 -0.06 -11.70
N MET A 121 -8.39 -0.42 -10.70
CA MET A 121 -7.05 -1.01 -10.85
C MET A 121 -6.09 -0.12 -11.65
N THR A 122 -6.26 1.21 -11.54
CA THR A 122 -5.36 2.17 -12.16
C THR A 122 -4.18 2.49 -11.25
N VAL A 123 -2.99 2.55 -11.82
CA VAL A 123 -1.73 2.85 -11.12
C VAL A 123 -1.25 4.24 -11.50
N VAL A 124 -0.99 5.09 -10.53
CA VAL A 124 -0.51 6.46 -10.74
C VAL A 124 0.69 6.76 -9.83
N ALA A 125 1.57 7.65 -10.29
CA ALA A 125 2.62 8.22 -9.43
C ALA A 125 1.97 9.13 -8.38
N ALA A 126 2.44 9.02 -7.15
CA ALA A 126 1.94 9.81 -6.04
C ALA A 126 3.05 10.09 -5.01
N THR A 127 2.73 10.88 -4.01
CA THR A 127 3.62 11.16 -2.87
C THR A 127 2.88 10.85 -1.58
N ALA A 128 3.56 10.18 -0.65
CA ALA A 128 3.07 9.92 0.68
C ALA A 128 4.01 10.53 1.72
N SER A 129 3.43 11.06 2.81
CA SER A 129 4.19 11.62 3.93
C SER A 129 3.80 10.89 5.21
N TYR A 130 4.80 10.58 6.02
CA TYR A 130 4.65 9.89 7.30
C TYR A 130 5.46 10.63 8.37
N SER A 131 4.90 10.81 9.56
CA SER A 131 5.63 11.37 10.69
C SER A 131 5.18 10.78 12.01
N SER A 132 6.13 10.46 12.88
CA SER A 132 5.85 10.00 14.25
C SER A 132 5.16 11.09 15.05
N VAL A 133 4.15 10.73 15.85
CA VAL A 133 3.42 11.66 16.71
C VAL A 133 3.83 11.43 18.17
N GLY A 134 4.70 12.28 18.68
CA GLY A 134 5.21 12.15 20.05
C GLY A 134 6.04 10.89 20.28
N ALA A 135 6.02 10.37 21.52
CA ALA A 135 6.71 9.14 21.92
C ALA A 135 5.80 7.89 21.87
N GLY A 136 4.66 7.97 21.18
CA GLY A 136 3.65 6.92 21.14
C GLY A 136 3.60 6.18 19.80
N PRO A 137 2.65 5.25 19.69
CA PRO A 137 2.46 4.43 18.49
C PRO A 137 1.78 5.17 17.33
N GLY A 138 1.54 6.49 17.47
CA GLY A 138 0.86 7.30 16.48
C GLY A 138 1.77 7.67 15.31
N ILE A 139 1.32 7.43 14.09
CA ILE A 139 1.97 7.88 12.86
C ILE A 139 0.98 8.74 12.09
N LYS A 140 1.31 10.01 11.89
CA LYS A 140 0.54 10.88 11.02
C LYS A 140 0.89 10.55 9.57
N VAL A 141 -0.12 10.30 8.77
CA VAL A 141 -0.02 9.89 7.37
C VAL A 141 -0.82 10.83 6.49
N THR A 142 -0.24 11.20 5.36
CA THR A 142 -0.95 11.85 4.26
C THR A 142 -0.64 11.06 2.98
N THR A 143 -1.64 10.44 2.39
CA THR A 143 -1.55 9.67 1.15
C THR A 143 -2.65 10.12 0.18
N PRO A 144 -2.55 9.81 -1.11
CA PRO A 144 -3.63 10.09 -2.06
C PRO A 144 -4.98 9.53 -1.61
N GLY A 145 -6.05 10.24 -1.88
CA GLY A 145 -7.40 9.83 -1.51
C GLY A 145 -7.76 9.98 -0.02
N THR A 146 -6.85 10.50 0.80
CA THR A 146 -7.10 10.78 2.22
C THR A 146 -7.22 12.28 2.51
N ASP A 147 -7.61 12.65 3.74
CA ASP A 147 -7.70 14.06 4.16
C ASP A 147 -6.32 14.74 3.96
N PRO A 148 -6.26 15.88 3.24
CA PRO A 148 -5.00 16.62 3.04
C PRO A 148 -4.31 17.05 4.34
N ARG A 149 -5.05 17.14 5.46
CA ARG A 149 -4.49 17.42 6.78
C ARG A 149 -3.78 16.22 7.39
N GLY A 150 -3.92 15.06 6.77
CA GLY A 150 -3.42 13.78 7.23
C GLY A 150 -4.27 13.17 8.34
N THR A 151 -4.14 11.86 8.47
CA THR A 151 -4.79 11.05 9.52
C THR A 151 -3.70 10.46 10.42
N THR A 152 -3.95 10.43 11.74
CA THR A 152 -3.04 9.71 12.65
C THR A 152 -3.54 8.29 12.79
N LEU A 153 -2.74 7.35 12.29
CA LEU A 153 -2.95 5.92 12.49
C LEU A 153 -2.15 5.41 13.69
N THR A 154 -2.57 4.28 14.24
CA THR A 154 -1.88 3.58 15.33
C THR A 154 -1.19 2.34 14.78
N VAL A 155 0.06 2.11 15.21
CA VAL A 155 0.84 0.91 14.84
C VAL A 155 1.24 0.11 16.08
N ASP A 156 1.53 -1.17 15.89
CA ASP A 156 2.13 -2.00 16.94
C ASP A 156 3.67 -1.79 17.01
N ALA A 157 4.32 -2.50 17.94
CA ALA A 157 5.77 -2.44 18.14
C ALA A 157 6.57 -2.87 16.90
N ASP A 158 6.00 -3.69 16.04
CA ASP A 158 6.60 -4.14 14.79
C ASP A 158 6.30 -3.20 13.61
N GLY A 159 5.53 -2.13 13.82
CA GLY A 159 5.15 -1.13 12.81
C GLY A 159 3.99 -1.54 11.91
N PHE A 160 3.23 -2.57 12.30
CA PHE A 160 1.98 -2.92 11.60
C PHE A 160 0.83 -2.04 12.05
N VAL A 161 0.01 -1.58 11.10
CA VAL A 161 -1.15 -0.76 11.40
C VAL A 161 -2.18 -1.54 12.21
N ILE A 162 -2.58 -0.97 13.34
CA ILE A 162 -3.65 -1.47 14.21
C ILE A 162 -4.96 -0.75 13.90
N ASP A 163 -4.91 0.58 13.79
CA ASP A 163 -6.08 1.40 13.56
C ASP A 163 -5.77 2.51 12.57
N TYR A 164 -6.65 2.67 11.61
CA TYR A 164 -6.66 3.77 10.66
C TYR A 164 -8.04 4.42 10.74
N PRO A 165 -8.20 5.52 11.51
CA PRO A 165 -9.49 6.14 11.76
C PRO A 165 -10.27 6.44 10.50
N GLY A 166 -11.53 6.00 10.47
CA GLY A 166 -12.42 6.18 9.32
C GLY A 166 -12.20 5.20 8.16
N LEU A 167 -11.20 4.30 8.24
CA LEU A 167 -10.92 3.33 7.19
C LEU A 167 -10.98 1.88 7.70
N ALA A 168 -10.18 1.52 8.71
CA ALA A 168 -10.15 0.14 9.21
C ALA A 168 -9.52 0.03 10.60
N THR A 169 -9.93 -0.98 11.35
CA THR A 169 -9.32 -1.40 12.62
C THR A 169 -8.99 -2.89 12.55
N ARG A 170 -7.81 -3.27 13.04
CA ARG A 170 -7.38 -4.68 13.13
C ARG A 170 -8.15 -5.37 14.25
N ILE A 171 -8.75 -6.52 13.94
CA ILE A 171 -9.44 -7.42 14.86
C ILE A 171 -8.52 -8.54 15.33
#